data_1aa3c2ac88bf96cffd42d3bd6313ae4f
#
_entry.id   1aa3c2ac88bf96cffd42d3bd6313ae4f
#
_cell.length_a   1.000
_cell.length_b   1.000
_cell.length_c   1.000
_cell.angle_alpha   90.00
_cell.angle_beta   90.00
_cell.angle_gamma   90.00
#
_symmetry.space_group_name_H-M   'P 1'
#
loop_
_entity.id
_entity.type
_entity.pdbx_description
1 polymer ?
#
loop_
_entity_poly.entity_id
_entity_poly.type
_entity_poly.pdbx_seq_one_letter_code
_entity_poly.pdbx_strand_id
1 'polypeptide(L)'
;MCIFAYMKRILIVLAILVVGCGQHRDVHTLFVGNYADGIYAYDFDLVKGEILPGEGEYGSVAKAPMPNPSYMTIFGNHVWAVSEMPDSSAAVYAWRYDGDGFTFLNSQPTGLPEHGEDPCYVATDGMGNLAVANYSGGSLAIYKVLEDGRIAPMDTLVLSGIGGPDLTRQDKPHVHCVRYLADGEHLIFSEFSADAIGVLDRTPLGVRNYRTAVQLPPDFGPRHIITADGRAFVIGELSGDIAVLNPTSAGRFEIKQIVKADQVDARGAADLHFSADGEYLYASLRLKNDGIAIFKADGDNTLTYAGYQTTGPHPRNFTVLKDWVLVACRDSNQIEIYSRDQKTGLLKDTGKRIDTPKPVFVQVQ
;
A
#
# COMPACT_ATOMS: atom_id res chain seq x y z
N MET A 1 -71.33 52.05 37.51
CA MET A 1 -70.95 51.87 36.14
C MET A 1 -69.57 51.20 36.16
N CYS A 2 -69.56 49.89 35.94
CA CYS A 2 -68.38 49.02 36.01
C CYS A 2 -67.66 49.06 34.71
N ILE A 3 -66.32 49.24 34.74
CA ILE A 3 -65.41 49.01 33.58
C ILE A 3 -64.57 47.79 33.90
N PHE A 4 -64.85 46.73 33.17
CA PHE A 4 -64.07 45.50 33.21
C PHE A 4 -62.76 45.63 32.45
N ALA A 5 -61.63 45.45 33.15
CA ALA A 5 -60.31 45.35 32.54
C ALA A 5 -60.01 43.90 32.15
N TYR A 6 -59.81 43.65 30.86
CA TYR A 6 -59.41 42.38 30.33
C TYR A 6 -57.84 42.26 30.36
N MET A 7 -57.31 41.44 31.24
CA MET A 7 -55.88 41.07 31.26
C MET A 7 -55.66 39.87 30.31
N LYS A 8 -55.07 40.11 29.14
CA LYS A 8 -54.53 39.07 28.26
C LYS A 8 -53.23 38.57 28.84
N ARG A 9 -53.20 37.30 29.29
CA ARG A 9 -51.95 36.60 29.61
C ARG A 9 -51.28 36.14 28.30
N ILE A 10 -50.16 36.73 27.98
CA ILE A 10 -49.27 36.27 26.88
C ILE A 10 -48.46 35.12 27.44
N LEU A 11 -48.71 33.91 26.97
CA LEU A 11 -47.84 32.75 27.20
C LEU A 11 -46.68 32.86 26.21
N ILE A 12 -45.48 33.20 26.73
CA ILE A 12 -44.25 33.12 25.97
C ILE A 12 -43.82 31.65 26.02
N VAL A 13 -43.99 30.94 24.91
CA VAL A 13 -43.40 29.58 24.70
C VAL A 13 -41.96 29.80 24.30
N LEU A 14 -41.05 29.57 25.23
CA LEU A 14 -39.60 29.54 24.95
C LEU A 14 -39.28 28.26 24.21
N ALA A 15 -39.19 28.28 22.88
CA ALA A 15 -38.68 27.19 22.10
C ALA A 15 -37.17 27.08 22.33
N ILE A 16 -36.75 26.14 23.16
CA ILE A 16 -35.32 25.77 23.28
C ILE A 16 -34.93 25.04 21.98
N LEU A 17 -34.30 25.78 21.07
CA LEU A 17 -33.56 25.17 19.94
C LEU A 17 -32.36 24.43 20.53
N VAL A 18 -32.50 23.14 20.73
CA VAL A 18 -31.35 22.24 20.90
C VAL A 18 -30.65 22.18 19.54
N VAL A 19 -29.67 23.08 19.35
CA VAL A 19 -28.70 22.94 18.26
C VAL A 19 -27.85 21.72 18.64
N GLY A 20 -28.26 20.55 18.14
CA GLY A 20 -27.42 19.38 18.17
C GLY A 20 -26.16 19.71 17.41
N CYS A 21 -25.03 19.88 18.11
CA CYS A 21 -23.71 19.96 17.51
C CYS A 21 -23.42 18.57 16.94
N GLY A 22 -23.91 18.30 15.74
CA GLY A 22 -23.52 17.11 15.00
C GLY A 22 -22.02 17.21 14.78
N GLN A 23 -21.24 16.35 15.43
CA GLN A 23 -19.81 16.26 15.15
C GLN A 23 -19.67 15.96 13.66
N HIS A 24 -18.97 16.83 12.94
CA HIS A 24 -18.64 16.60 11.55
C HIS A 24 -17.81 15.30 11.49
N ARG A 25 -18.32 14.32 10.76
CA ARG A 25 -17.62 13.07 10.47
C ARG A 25 -17.12 13.14 9.03
N ASP A 26 -15.91 12.70 8.80
CA ASP A 26 -15.31 12.52 7.48
C ASP A 26 -14.94 11.05 7.37
N VAL A 27 -15.87 10.25 6.82
CA VAL A 27 -15.80 8.79 6.84
C VAL A 27 -15.32 8.29 5.50
N HIS A 28 -14.29 7.48 5.53
CA HIS A 28 -13.64 6.86 4.39
C HIS A 28 -13.57 5.34 4.58
N THR A 29 -13.39 4.59 3.50
CA THR A 29 -13.23 3.14 3.59
C THR A 29 -11.76 2.79 3.85
N LEU A 30 -11.49 2.07 4.94
CA LEU A 30 -10.21 1.42 5.20
C LEU A 30 -10.27 -0.03 4.71
N PHE A 31 -9.47 -0.37 3.71
CA PHE A 31 -9.27 -1.73 3.23
C PHE A 31 -8.06 -2.36 3.92
N VAL A 32 -8.22 -3.61 4.34
CA VAL A 32 -7.19 -4.40 5.04
C VAL A 32 -7.01 -5.74 4.36
N GLY A 33 -5.79 -6.01 3.90
CA GLY A 33 -5.35 -7.32 3.44
C GLY A 33 -4.54 -8.04 4.52
N ASN A 34 -4.56 -9.38 4.51
CA ASN A 34 -3.97 -10.17 5.57
C ASN A 34 -3.39 -11.51 5.07
N TYR A 35 -2.61 -12.18 5.90
CA TYR A 35 -2.22 -13.58 5.72
C TYR A 35 -3.20 -14.52 6.42
N ALA A 36 -4.47 -14.41 6.05
CA ALA A 36 -5.55 -15.22 6.55
C ALA A 36 -6.61 -15.44 5.44
N ASP A 37 -7.82 -14.96 5.62
CA ASP A 37 -9.01 -15.49 4.97
C ASP A 37 -9.86 -14.45 4.22
N GLY A 38 -9.38 -13.20 4.06
CA GLY A 38 -10.15 -12.24 3.29
C GLY A 38 -9.69 -10.80 3.38
N ILE A 39 -10.20 -9.98 2.47
CA ILE A 39 -10.08 -8.52 2.55
C ILE A 39 -11.19 -8.02 3.47
N TYR A 40 -10.82 -7.23 4.47
CA TYR A 40 -11.78 -6.55 5.34
C TYR A 40 -11.92 -5.09 4.94
N ALA A 41 -13.14 -4.56 4.96
CA ALA A 41 -13.43 -3.15 4.80
C ALA A 41 -14.02 -2.58 6.10
N TYR A 42 -13.55 -1.39 6.49
CA TYR A 42 -13.99 -0.68 7.68
C TYR A 42 -14.36 0.75 7.31
N ASP A 43 -15.33 1.32 8.00
CA ASP A 43 -15.56 2.76 8.00
C ASP A 43 -14.56 3.43 8.93
N PHE A 44 -13.73 4.33 8.39
CA PHE A 44 -12.70 5.06 9.13
C PHE A 44 -13.03 6.55 9.20
N ASP A 45 -13.17 7.08 10.42
CA ASP A 45 -13.39 8.51 10.68
C ASP A 45 -12.06 9.25 10.66
N LEU A 46 -11.78 10.01 9.59
CA LEU A 46 -10.55 10.78 9.43
C LEU A 46 -10.39 11.89 10.47
N VAL A 47 -11.50 12.42 11.03
CA VAL A 47 -11.44 13.47 12.05
C VAL A 47 -10.93 12.92 13.37
N LYS A 48 -11.39 11.72 13.72
CA LYS A 48 -11.06 11.08 15.01
C LYS A 48 -9.88 10.12 14.93
N GLY A 49 -9.54 9.62 13.74
CA GLY A 49 -8.53 8.58 13.56
C GLY A 49 -8.96 7.27 14.24
N GLU A 50 -10.15 6.77 13.92
CA GLU A 50 -10.68 5.53 14.46
C GLU A 50 -11.68 4.88 13.50
N ILE A 51 -11.88 3.56 13.62
CA ILE A 51 -12.97 2.89 12.90
C ILE A 51 -14.31 3.18 13.58
N LEU A 52 -15.36 3.22 12.77
CA LEU A 52 -16.73 3.14 13.26
C LEU A 52 -17.10 1.66 13.40
N PRO A 53 -17.81 1.26 14.47
CA PRO A 53 -18.19 -0.13 14.67
C PRO A 53 -19.08 -0.64 13.53
N GLY A 54 -18.64 -1.67 12.83
CA GLY A 54 -19.44 -2.46 11.90
C GLY A 54 -19.97 -3.74 12.56
N GLU A 55 -20.88 -4.42 11.90
CA GLU A 55 -21.51 -5.66 12.40
C GLU A 55 -20.74 -6.93 11.99
N GLY A 56 -19.75 -6.81 11.11
CA GLY A 56 -18.93 -7.91 10.63
C GLY A 56 -17.82 -8.35 11.60
N GLU A 57 -17.06 -9.36 11.18
CA GLU A 57 -15.92 -9.86 11.93
C GLU A 57 -14.92 -8.72 12.22
N TYR A 58 -14.39 -8.67 13.43
CA TYR A 58 -13.45 -7.64 13.89
C TYR A 58 -13.98 -6.19 13.79
N GLY A 59 -15.32 -6.01 13.73
CA GLY A 59 -15.94 -4.69 13.58
C GLY A 59 -15.88 -4.13 12.15
N SER A 60 -15.65 -4.99 11.15
CA SER A 60 -15.70 -4.60 9.73
C SER A 60 -17.12 -4.35 9.25
N VAL A 61 -17.28 -3.60 8.17
CA VAL A 61 -18.57 -3.41 7.47
C VAL A 61 -18.75 -4.46 6.38
N ALA A 62 -17.66 -4.98 5.81
CA ALA A 62 -17.69 -5.99 4.76
C ALA A 62 -16.43 -6.86 4.75
N LYS A 63 -16.56 -8.08 4.18
CA LYS A 63 -15.45 -9.03 3.95
C LYS A 63 -15.56 -9.65 2.55
N ALA A 64 -14.44 -9.65 1.80
CA ALA A 64 -14.25 -10.42 0.58
C ALA A 64 -13.48 -11.70 0.91
N PRO A 65 -14.10 -12.89 0.90
CA PRO A 65 -13.43 -14.14 1.27
C PRO A 65 -12.43 -14.58 0.19
N MET A 66 -11.16 -14.65 0.54
CA MET A 66 -10.09 -15.19 -0.30
C MET A 66 -8.85 -15.55 0.56
N PRO A 67 -8.03 -16.52 0.16
CA PRO A 67 -6.85 -16.88 0.95
C PRO A 67 -5.74 -15.84 0.77
N ASN A 68 -5.08 -15.50 1.87
CA ASN A 68 -3.87 -14.65 1.92
C ASN A 68 -3.89 -13.42 1.00
N PRO A 69 -4.86 -12.48 1.10
CA PRO A 69 -4.84 -11.23 0.33
C PRO A 69 -3.72 -10.30 0.83
N SER A 70 -2.49 -10.55 0.41
CA SER A 70 -1.31 -9.87 0.97
C SER A 70 -1.06 -8.49 0.37
N TYR A 71 -1.55 -8.23 -0.82
CA TYR A 71 -1.46 -6.94 -1.49
C TYR A 71 -2.64 -6.70 -2.42
N MET A 72 -3.06 -5.45 -2.56
CA MET A 72 -4.13 -5.07 -3.47
C MET A 72 -3.91 -3.70 -4.08
N THR A 73 -4.62 -3.43 -5.17
CA THR A 73 -4.74 -2.11 -5.78
C THR A 73 -6.21 -1.80 -5.99
N ILE A 74 -6.57 -0.53 -5.82
CA ILE A 74 -7.96 -0.06 -5.85
C ILE A 74 -8.06 1.07 -6.88
N PHE A 75 -9.06 1.00 -7.74
CA PHE A 75 -9.37 2.05 -8.69
C PHE A 75 -10.89 2.19 -8.87
N GLY A 76 -11.43 3.34 -8.50
CA GLY A 76 -12.87 3.52 -8.38
C GLY A 76 -13.45 2.55 -7.34
N ASN A 77 -14.42 1.76 -7.71
CA ASN A 77 -15.01 0.73 -6.85
C ASN A 77 -14.45 -0.68 -7.13
N HIS A 78 -13.42 -0.83 -7.95
CA HIS A 78 -12.79 -2.12 -8.23
C HIS A 78 -11.58 -2.34 -7.32
N VAL A 79 -11.47 -3.56 -6.80
CA VAL A 79 -10.38 -4.02 -5.96
C VAL A 79 -9.77 -5.26 -6.61
N TRP A 80 -8.48 -5.20 -6.96
CA TRP A 80 -7.72 -6.34 -7.43
C TRP A 80 -6.69 -6.71 -6.38
N ALA A 81 -6.74 -7.96 -5.90
CA ALA A 81 -5.89 -8.44 -4.83
C ALA A 81 -5.21 -9.75 -5.22
N VAL A 82 -3.95 -9.90 -4.82
CA VAL A 82 -3.22 -11.16 -4.97
C VAL A 82 -3.53 -12.10 -3.81
N SER A 83 -3.65 -13.38 -4.10
CA SER A 83 -3.65 -14.47 -3.14
C SER A 83 -2.23 -15.04 -3.09
N GLU A 84 -1.44 -14.61 -2.10
CA GLU A 84 -0.02 -14.98 -1.95
C GLU A 84 0.09 -16.43 -1.46
N MET A 85 0.14 -17.36 -2.45
CA MET A 85 0.24 -18.79 -2.22
C MET A 85 1.51 -19.34 -2.87
N PRO A 86 2.18 -20.34 -2.24
CA PRO A 86 3.48 -20.85 -2.69
C PRO A 86 3.39 -21.93 -3.78
N ASP A 87 2.23 -22.04 -4.42
CA ASP A 87 1.94 -23.11 -5.39
C ASP A 87 0.95 -22.64 -6.47
N SER A 88 0.48 -23.57 -7.28
CA SER A 88 -0.46 -23.30 -8.38
C SER A 88 -1.84 -22.78 -7.96
N SER A 89 -2.13 -22.67 -6.66
CA SER A 89 -3.33 -22.00 -6.15
C SER A 89 -3.17 -20.48 -6.07
N ALA A 90 -1.97 -19.95 -6.32
CA ALA A 90 -1.70 -18.53 -6.41
C ALA A 90 -2.55 -17.87 -7.51
N ALA A 91 -3.22 -16.80 -7.17
CA ALA A 91 -4.17 -16.14 -8.06
C ALA A 91 -4.26 -14.64 -7.80
N VAL A 92 -4.76 -13.90 -8.78
CA VAL A 92 -5.24 -12.54 -8.62
C VAL A 92 -6.76 -12.55 -8.71
N TYR A 93 -7.41 -11.92 -7.73
CA TYR A 93 -8.86 -11.83 -7.60
C TYR A 93 -9.33 -10.43 -7.97
N ALA A 94 -10.44 -10.35 -8.68
CA ALA A 94 -11.14 -9.11 -9.01
C ALA A 94 -12.44 -9.04 -8.21
N TRP A 95 -12.64 -7.94 -7.51
CA TRP A 95 -13.82 -7.63 -6.72
C TRP A 95 -14.37 -6.26 -7.08
N ARG A 96 -15.67 -6.06 -6.88
CA ARG A 96 -16.30 -4.74 -6.83
C ARG A 96 -16.77 -4.48 -5.41
N TYR A 97 -16.45 -3.31 -4.87
CA TYR A 97 -16.91 -2.85 -3.56
C TYR A 97 -17.92 -1.73 -3.74
N ASP A 98 -19.11 -1.89 -3.18
CA ASP A 98 -20.24 -0.97 -3.35
C ASP A 98 -20.58 -0.20 -2.06
N GLY A 99 -19.61 -0.06 -1.13
CA GLY A 99 -19.73 0.70 0.12
C GLY A 99 -20.14 -0.15 1.34
N ASP A 100 -20.89 -1.21 1.13
CA ASP A 100 -21.40 -2.10 2.20
C ASP A 100 -21.12 -3.59 1.92
N GLY A 101 -20.56 -3.92 0.74
CA GLY A 101 -20.30 -5.30 0.36
C GLY A 101 -19.35 -5.45 -0.81
N PHE A 102 -18.80 -6.68 -0.92
CA PHE A 102 -17.97 -7.08 -2.04
C PHE A 102 -18.73 -8.02 -2.96
N THR A 103 -18.66 -7.75 -4.26
CA THR A 103 -19.13 -8.65 -5.32
C THR A 103 -17.93 -9.27 -5.99
N PHE A 104 -17.81 -10.61 -5.99
CA PHE A 104 -16.79 -11.33 -6.73
C PHE A 104 -17.02 -11.19 -8.24
N LEU A 105 -16.00 -10.81 -8.98
CA LEU A 105 -16.08 -10.67 -10.44
C LEU A 105 -15.45 -11.87 -11.14
N ASN A 106 -14.18 -12.14 -10.91
CA ASN A 106 -13.47 -13.35 -11.33
C ASN A 106 -12.10 -13.46 -10.65
N SER A 107 -11.39 -14.54 -10.91
CA SER A 107 -9.98 -14.71 -10.57
C SER A 107 -9.22 -15.31 -11.74
N GLN A 108 -7.89 -15.09 -11.76
CA GLN A 108 -6.97 -15.65 -12.75
C GLN A 108 -5.70 -16.15 -12.07
N PRO A 109 -5.04 -17.21 -12.58
CA PRO A 109 -3.70 -17.61 -12.12
C PRO A 109 -2.72 -16.44 -12.27
N THR A 110 -1.70 -16.36 -11.40
CA THR A 110 -0.71 -15.28 -11.39
C THR A 110 0.46 -15.48 -12.35
N GLY A 111 0.29 -16.27 -13.38
CA GLY A 111 1.30 -16.48 -14.42
C GLY A 111 1.25 -17.90 -14.99
N LEU A 112 2.38 -18.33 -15.53
CA LEU A 112 2.56 -19.69 -16.01
C LEU A 112 2.71 -20.66 -14.84
N PRO A 113 2.36 -21.95 -14.99
CA PRO A 113 2.68 -22.96 -14.00
C PRO A 113 4.17 -22.91 -13.61
N GLU A 114 4.48 -23.05 -12.31
CA GLU A 114 5.84 -23.00 -11.75
C GLU A 114 6.53 -21.62 -11.84
N HIS A 115 5.77 -20.56 -12.21
CA HIS A 115 6.26 -19.19 -12.28
C HIS A 115 5.26 -18.17 -11.73
N GLY A 116 4.20 -18.60 -11.05
CA GLY A 116 3.18 -17.74 -10.46
C GLY A 116 3.19 -17.71 -8.92
N GLU A 117 4.15 -18.37 -8.28
CA GLU A 117 4.16 -18.56 -6.84
C GLU A 117 4.49 -17.26 -6.09
N ASP A 118 3.87 -17.12 -4.92
CA ASP A 118 4.01 -16.00 -4.00
C ASP A 118 3.83 -14.63 -4.68
N PRO A 119 2.66 -14.38 -5.33
CA PRO A 119 2.35 -13.05 -5.86
C PRO A 119 2.24 -12.06 -4.69
N CYS A 120 3.12 -11.07 -4.65
CA CYS A 120 3.26 -10.18 -3.49
C CYS A 120 2.97 -8.70 -3.79
N TYR A 121 2.69 -8.37 -5.04
CA TYR A 121 2.37 -7.02 -5.47
C TYR A 121 1.45 -7.00 -6.69
N VAL A 122 0.50 -6.06 -6.73
CA VAL A 122 -0.36 -5.80 -7.88
C VAL A 122 -0.50 -4.30 -8.11
N ALA A 123 -0.42 -3.88 -9.36
CA ALA A 123 -0.59 -2.48 -9.75
C ALA A 123 -1.49 -2.35 -10.98
N THR A 124 -2.29 -1.27 -11.03
CA THR A 124 -3.05 -0.87 -12.21
C THR A 124 -2.53 0.45 -12.77
N ASP A 125 -2.66 0.65 -14.09
CA ASP A 125 -2.41 1.93 -14.74
C ASP A 125 -3.66 2.84 -14.75
N GLY A 126 -4.80 2.37 -14.23
CA GLY A 126 -6.09 3.07 -14.31
C GLY A 126 -6.67 3.19 -15.72
N MET A 127 -6.02 2.63 -16.73
CA MET A 127 -6.39 2.67 -18.17
C MET A 127 -6.73 1.29 -18.72
N GLY A 128 -6.96 0.32 -17.86
CA GLY A 128 -7.38 -1.03 -18.25
C GLY A 128 -6.25 -2.06 -18.31
N ASN A 129 -5.13 -1.84 -17.65
CA ASN A 129 -4.09 -2.85 -17.47
C ASN A 129 -3.78 -3.07 -15.99
N LEU A 130 -3.41 -4.31 -15.68
CA LEU A 130 -3.01 -4.77 -14.35
C LEU A 130 -1.71 -5.57 -14.48
N ALA A 131 -0.77 -5.39 -13.56
CA ALA A 131 0.47 -6.13 -13.48
C ALA A 131 0.63 -6.73 -12.09
N VAL A 132 1.10 -7.98 -12.02
CA VAL A 132 1.35 -8.73 -10.79
C VAL A 132 2.82 -9.13 -10.74
N ALA A 133 3.46 -8.93 -9.59
CA ALA A 133 4.81 -9.39 -9.30
C ALA A 133 4.75 -10.69 -8.50
N ASN A 134 5.37 -11.76 -9.03
CA ASN A 134 5.45 -13.08 -8.42
C ASN A 134 6.85 -13.28 -7.84
N TYR A 135 6.93 -13.26 -6.49
CA TYR A 135 8.23 -13.28 -5.80
C TYR A 135 8.95 -14.61 -6.03
N SER A 136 8.39 -15.72 -5.57
CA SER A 136 9.02 -17.05 -5.72
C SER A 136 8.96 -17.58 -7.15
N GLY A 137 7.95 -17.15 -7.91
CA GLY A 137 7.83 -17.48 -9.34
C GLY A 137 8.84 -16.76 -10.23
N GLY A 138 9.48 -15.69 -9.75
CA GLY A 138 10.46 -14.92 -10.51
C GLY A 138 9.89 -14.32 -11.80
N SER A 139 8.65 -13.86 -11.78
CA SER A 139 7.94 -13.43 -12.98
C SER A 139 7.05 -12.21 -12.77
N LEU A 140 6.61 -11.65 -13.90
CA LEU A 140 5.54 -10.65 -13.97
C LEU A 140 4.39 -11.20 -14.80
N ALA A 141 3.16 -11.13 -14.31
CA ALA A 141 1.95 -11.43 -15.07
C ALA A 141 1.19 -10.14 -15.39
N ILE A 142 0.77 -10.00 -16.63
CA ILE A 142 0.05 -8.82 -17.15
C ILE A 142 -1.37 -9.24 -17.56
N TYR A 143 -2.33 -8.43 -17.17
CA TYR A 143 -3.75 -8.65 -17.44
C TYR A 143 -4.38 -7.45 -18.10
N LYS A 144 -5.39 -7.71 -18.91
CA LYS A 144 -6.37 -6.71 -19.34
C LYS A 144 -7.48 -6.61 -18.31
N VAL A 145 -7.79 -5.41 -17.89
CA VAL A 145 -9.02 -5.12 -17.12
C VAL A 145 -10.15 -4.85 -18.12
N LEU A 146 -11.24 -5.57 -17.97
CA LEU A 146 -12.45 -5.44 -18.79
C LEU A 146 -13.34 -4.30 -18.26
N GLU A 147 -14.31 -3.86 -19.05
CA GLU A 147 -15.21 -2.76 -18.69
C GLU A 147 -15.98 -2.98 -17.38
N ASP A 148 -16.27 -4.24 -17.03
CA ASP A 148 -16.96 -4.63 -15.80
C ASP A 148 -16.02 -4.89 -14.61
N GLY A 149 -14.72 -4.63 -14.76
CA GLY A 149 -13.69 -4.82 -13.74
C GLY A 149 -13.11 -6.24 -13.67
N ARG A 150 -13.63 -7.21 -14.44
CA ARG A 150 -13.02 -8.52 -14.57
C ARG A 150 -11.64 -8.41 -15.23
N ILE A 151 -10.80 -9.41 -15.01
CA ILE A 151 -9.47 -9.48 -15.57
C ILE A 151 -9.32 -10.68 -16.52
N ALA A 152 -8.53 -10.49 -17.58
CA ALA A 152 -8.16 -11.54 -18.53
C ALA A 152 -6.64 -11.55 -18.70
N PRO A 153 -5.98 -12.73 -18.72
CA PRO A 153 -4.54 -12.84 -18.95
C PRO A 153 -4.16 -12.21 -20.30
N MET A 154 -3.02 -11.50 -20.31
CA MET A 154 -2.52 -10.85 -21.52
C MET A 154 -1.11 -11.31 -21.85
N ASP A 155 -0.19 -11.30 -20.89
CA ASP A 155 1.22 -11.62 -21.11
C ASP A 155 1.88 -12.08 -19.80
N THR A 156 3.02 -12.78 -19.92
CA THR A 156 3.85 -13.16 -18.77
C THR A 156 5.32 -13.05 -19.15
N LEU A 157 6.08 -12.32 -18.32
CA LEU A 157 7.54 -12.30 -18.39
C LEU A 157 8.09 -13.20 -17.28
N VAL A 158 8.83 -14.22 -17.64
CA VAL A 158 9.62 -15.04 -16.71
C VAL A 158 11.06 -14.56 -16.76
N LEU A 159 11.62 -14.20 -15.60
CA LEU A 159 13.01 -13.83 -15.50
C LEU A 159 13.90 -15.06 -15.43
N SER A 160 15.09 -14.94 -15.97
CA SER A 160 16.16 -15.93 -15.87
C SER A 160 17.46 -15.22 -15.52
N GLY A 161 18.32 -15.85 -14.77
CA GLY A 161 19.60 -15.25 -14.41
C GLY A 161 20.22 -15.90 -13.18
N ILE A 162 21.38 -15.38 -12.80
CA ILE A 162 22.11 -15.77 -11.60
C ILE A 162 21.62 -14.87 -10.48
N GLY A 163 21.49 -15.43 -9.28
CA GLY A 163 21.14 -14.69 -8.08
C GLY A 163 22.22 -13.70 -7.62
N GLY A 164 21.90 -12.94 -6.59
CA GLY A 164 22.81 -11.99 -5.98
C GLY A 164 23.76 -12.61 -4.94
N PRO A 165 24.43 -11.78 -4.13
CA PRO A 165 25.45 -12.25 -3.18
C PRO A 165 24.87 -13.03 -1.98
N ASP A 166 23.62 -12.78 -1.58
CA ASP A 166 22.95 -13.54 -0.53
C ASP A 166 22.28 -14.80 -1.12
N LEU A 167 22.99 -15.91 -1.16
CA LEU A 167 22.49 -17.17 -1.71
C LEU A 167 21.29 -17.77 -0.95
N THR A 168 20.93 -17.24 0.21
CA THR A 168 19.73 -17.69 0.94
C THR A 168 18.48 -16.90 0.58
N ARG A 169 18.64 -15.71 0.02
CA ARG A 169 17.55 -14.79 -0.32
C ARG A 169 17.54 -14.38 -1.80
N GLN A 170 18.67 -14.53 -2.48
CA GLN A 170 18.88 -14.12 -3.87
C GLN A 170 19.38 -15.31 -4.73
N ASP A 171 18.93 -16.52 -4.43
CA ASP A 171 19.38 -17.76 -5.09
C ASP A 171 18.87 -17.89 -6.54
N LYS A 172 17.75 -17.28 -6.85
CA LYS A 172 17.10 -17.25 -8.17
C LYS A 172 16.40 -15.90 -8.37
N PRO A 173 15.90 -15.56 -9.57
CA PRO A 173 15.14 -14.34 -9.78
C PRO A 173 13.93 -14.23 -8.84
N HIS A 174 13.73 -13.06 -8.22
CA HIS A 174 12.57 -12.71 -7.41
C HIS A 174 12.08 -11.34 -7.80
N VAL A 175 10.79 -11.20 -8.09
CA VAL A 175 10.17 -9.91 -8.39
C VAL A 175 9.27 -9.50 -7.24
N HIS A 176 9.53 -8.33 -6.63
CA HIS A 176 8.78 -7.94 -5.43
C HIS A 176 7.80 -6.79 -5.64
N CYS A 177 8.01 -5.92 -6.61
CA CYS A 177 7.17 -4.76 -6.87
C CYS A 177 7.12 -4.45 -8.36
N VAL A 178 6.01 -3.91 -8.83
CA VAL A 178 5.82 -3.45 -10.20
C VAL A 178 5.08 -2.12 -10.21
N ARG A 179 5.50 -1.19 -11.09
CA ARG A 179 4.89 0.14 -11.23
C ARG A 179 4.78 0.53 -12.69
N TYR A 180 3.64 1.07 -13.07
CA TYR A 180 3.48 1.79 -14.33
C TYR A 180 4.06 3.20 -14.18
N LEU A 181 4.88 3.65 -15.14
CA LEU A 181 5.37 5.02 -15.16
C LEU A 181 4.31 5.96 -15.74
N ALA A 182 4.37 7.22 -15.30
CA ALA A 182 3.44 8.25 -15.73
C ALA A 182 3.57 8.62 -17.23
N ASP A 183 4.63 8.19 -17.90
CA ASP A 183 4.83 8.37 -19.35
C ASP A 183 3.85 7.54 -20.20
N GLY A 184 3.17 6.57 -19.59
CA GLY A 184 2.23 5.68 -20.27
C GLY A 184 2.89 4.61 -21.15
N GLU A 185 4.23 4.63 -21.29
CA GLU A 185 4.99 3.78 -22.22
C GLU A 185 5.78 2.69 -21.50
N HIS A 186 6.09 2.88 -20.21
CA HIS A 186 6.96 1.99 -19.48
C HIS A 186 6.33 1.43 -18.21
N LEU A 187 6.84 0.27 -17.81
CA LEU A 187 6.60 -0.39 -16.54
C LEU A 187 7.96 -0.72 -15.93
N ILE A 188 8.16 -0.35 -14.65
CA ILE A 188 9.36 -0.70 -13.89
C ILE A 188 9.04 -1.72 -12.81
N PHE A 189 10.03 -2.52 -12.43
CA PHE A 189 9.86 -3.51 -11.38
C PHE A 189 11.16 -3.74 -10.59
N SER A 190 11.03 -4.15 -9.34
CA SER A 190 12.18 -4.55 -8.52
C SER A 190 12.58 -5.99 -8.83
N GLU A 191 13.81 -6.16 -9.30
CA GLU A 191 14.46 -7.46 -9.44
C GLU A 191 15.33 -7.68 -8.20
N PHE A 192 14.72 -8.27 -7.19
CA PHE A 192 15.27 -8.39 -5.85
C PHE A 192 16.62 -9.11 -5.83
N SER A 193 16.73 -10.20 -6.60
CA SER A 193 17.94 -11.03 -6.59
C SER A 193 19.09 -10.45 -7.42
N ALA A 194 18.80 -9.68 -8.45
CA ALA A 194 19.83 -9.04 -9.26
C ALA A 194 20.26 -7.67 -8.69
N ASP A 195 19.71 -7.22 -7.56
CA ASP A 195 19.93 -5.88 -7.02
C ASP A 195 19.69 -4.80 -8.08
N ALA A 196 18.61 -4.90 -8.83
CA ALA A 196 18.36 -4.03 -9.97
C ALA A 196 16.89 -3.57 -10.04
N ILE A 197 16.67 -2.48 -10.74
CA ILE A 197 15.34 -2.12 -11.24
C ILE A 197 15.28 -2.47 -12.72
N GLY A 198 14.34 -3.36 -13.07
CA GLY A 198 14.05 -3.68 -14.45
C GLY A 198 13.06 -2.70 -15.07
N VAL A 199 13.08 -2.57 -16.40
CA VAL A 199 12.10 -1.79 -17.15
C VAL A 199 11.64 -2.58 -18.38
N LEU A 200 10.37 -2.43 -18.70
CA LEU A 200 9.69 -3.02 -19.86
C LEU A 200 8.97 -1.94 -20.64
N ASP A 201 9.00 -2.06 -21.97
CA ASP A 201 8.14 -1.26 -22.84
C ASP A 201 6.74 -1.88 -22.86
N ARG A 202 5.73 -1.04 -22.73
CA ARG A 202 4.31 -1.42 -22.84
C ARG A 202 3.89 -1.47 -24.30
N THR A 203 3.07 -2.44 -24.63
CA THR A 203 2.45 -2.57 -25.94
C THR A 203 0.97 -2.92 -25.78
N PRO A 204 0.15 -2.78 -26.83
CA PRO A 204 -1.26 -3.23 -26.78
C PRO A 204 -1.42 -4.74 -26.51
N LEU A 205 -0.37 -5.54 -26.69
CA LEU A 205 -0.38 -7.00 -26.52
C LEU A 205 0.42 -7.49 -25.30
N GLY A 206 0.80 -6.58 -24.39
CA GLY A 206 1.57 -6.91 -23.19
C GLY A 206 2.86 -6.10 -23.06
N VAL A 207 3.97 -6.72 -22.68
CA VAL A 207 5.25 -6.06 -22.39
C VAL A 207 6.37 -6.64 -23.25
N ARG A 208 7.38 -5.83 -23.56
CA ARG A 208 8.53 -6.21 -24.42
C ARG A 208 9.81 -5.49 -23.94
N ASN A 209 10.92 -5.88 -24.55
CA ASN A 209 12.20 -5.17 -24.43
C ASN A 209 12.68 -5.00 -23.00
N TYR A 210 12.71 -6.11 -22.22
CA TYR A 210 13.29 -6.07 -20.88
C TYR A 210 14.73 -5.55 -20.94
N ARG A 211 15.04 -4.62 -20.02
CA ARG A 211 16.37 -4.07 -19.79
C ARG A 211 16.52 -3.60 -18.35
N THR A 212 17.76 -3.51 -17.87
CA THR A 212 18.05 -2.90 -16.56
C THR A 212 17.89 -1.40 -16.66
N ALA A 213 17.01 -0.82 -15.84
CA ALA A 213 16.82 0.63 -15.71
C ALA A 213 17.92 1.27 -14.88
N VAL A 214 18.31 0.62 -13.77
CA VAL A 214 19.43 0.99 -12.90
C VAL A 214 19.92 -0.23 -12.13
N GLN A 215 21.25 -0.32 -11.96
CA GLN A 215 21.88 -1.29 -11.06
C GLN A 215 22.08 -0.65 -9.70
N LEU A 216 21.65 -1.33 -8.65
CA LEU A 216 21.82 -0.94 -7.25
C LEU A 216 23.07 -1.62 -6.66
N PRO A 217 23.56 -1.18 -5.50
CA PRO A 217 24.68 -1.85 -4.83
C PRO A 217 24.39 -3.32 -4.55
N PRO A 218 25.41 -4.18 -4.53
CA PRO A 218 25.22 -5.58 -4.15
C PRO A 218 24.60 -5.75 -2.76
N ASP A 219 23.74 -6.74 -2.59
CA ASP A 219 23.02 -7.03 -1.35
C ASP A 219 21.99 -5.94 -0.95
N PHE A 220 21.52 -5.17 -1.94
CA PHE A 220 20.49 -4.17 -1.71
C PHE A 220 19.12 -4.84 -1.51
N GLY A 221 18.77 -5.83 -2.33
CA GLY A 221 17.47 -6.52 -2.30
C GLY A 221 16.30 -5.55 -2.53
N PRO A 222 16.16 -4.91 -3.72
CA PRO A 222 15.11 -3.91 -3.93
C PRO A 222 13.74 -4.53 -3.77
N ARG A 223 12.92 -3.91 -2.90
CA ARG A 223 11.62 -4.45 -2.51
C ARG A 223 10.48 -3.62 -3.11
N HIS A 224 10.08 -2.55 -2.45
CA HIS A 224 9.03 -1.66 -2.95
C HIS A 224 9.60 -0.43 -3.65
N ILE A 225 8.86 0.04 -4.64
CA ILE A 225 9.16 1.23 -5.43
C ILE A 225 7.97 2.17 -5.33
N ILE A 226 8.21 3.45 -5.08
CA ILE A 226 7.23 4.51 -5.29
C ILE A 226 7.79 5.54 -6.28
N THR A 227 6.91 6.25 -6.95
CA THR A 227 7.29 7.31 -7.89
C THR A 227 6.65 8.63 -7.48
N ALA A 228 7.43 9.69 -7.51
CA ALA A 228 6.98 11.06 -7.25
C ALA A 228 7.79 12.02 -8.12
N ASP A 229 7.12 12.97 -8.78
CA ASP A 229 7.74 14.00 -9.63
C ASP A 229 8.72 13.45 -10.68
N GLY A 230 8.37 12.31 -11.29
CA GLY A 230 9.18 11.61 -12.29
C GLY A 230 10.38 10.83 -11.73
N ARG A 231 10.66 10.91 -10.43
CA ARG A 231 11.69 10.13 -9.73
C ARG A 231 11.14 8.82 -9.19
N ALA A 232 12.04 7.88 -8.89
CA ALA A 232 11.71 6.67 -8.18
C ALA A 232 12.46 6.60 -6.84
N PHE A 233 11.79 6.04 -5.83
CA PHE A 233 12.34 5.79 -4.50
C PHE A 233 12.19 4.30 -4.24
N VAL A 234 13.29 3.66 -3.89
CA VAL A 234 13.36 2.20 -3.74
C VAL A 234 13.85 1.85 -2.36
N ILE A 235 13.10 1.04 -1.63
CA ILE A 235 13.58 0.48 -0.37
C ILE A 235 14.25 -0.87 -0.61
N GLY A 236 15.46 -1.05 -0.07
CA GLY A 236 16.19 -2.31 -0.06
C GLY A 236 15.84 -3.13 1.17
N GLU A 237 15.24 -4.31 0.98
CA GLU A 237 14.89 -5.19 2.12
C GLU A 237 16.16 -5.68 2.84
N LEU A 238 17.18 -6.04 2.07
CA LEU A 238 18.42 -6.61 2.63
C LEU A 238 19.35 -5.53 3.19
N SER A 239 19.60 -4.46 2.43
CA SER A 239 20.49 -3.38 2.87
C SER A 239 19.87 -2.49 3.94
N GLY A 240 18.54 -2.37 4.00
CA GLY A 240 17.86 -1.41 4.86
C GLY A 240 18.06 0.05 4.43
N ASP A 241 18.40 0.29 3.16
CA ASP A 241 18.63 1.60 2.59
C ASP A 241 17.45 2.05 1.70
N ILE A 242 17.36 3.34 1.47
CA ILE A 242 16.47 3.92 0.45
C ILE A 242 17.35 4.52 -0.65
N ALA A 243 17.15 4.07 -1.89
CA ALA A 243 17.75 4.68 -3.07
C ALA A 243 16.81 5.71 -3.68
N VAL A 244 17.29 6.94 -3.89
CA VAL A 244 16.61 8.00 -4.64
C VAL A 244 17.16 7.98 -6.06
N LEU A 245 16.30 7.81 -7.04
CA LEU A 245 16.62 7.61 -8.44
C LEU A 245 16.11 8.77 -9.30
N ASN A 246 17.00 9.44 -10.02
CA ASN A 246 16.64 10.45 -11.02
C ASN A 246 16.43 9.80 -12.39
N PRO A 247 15.40 10.20 -13.15
CA PRO A 247 15.25 9.78 -14.52
C PRO A 247 16.35 10.41 -15.39
N THR A 248 16.92 9.63 -16.31
CA THR A 248 17.95 10.09 -17.28
C THR A 248 17.42 10.06 -18.71
N SER A 249 16.62 9.08 -19.05
CA SER A 249 15.93 8.92 -20.34
C SER A 249 14.75 7.98 -20.14
N ALA A 250 13.98 7.73 -21.20
CA ALA A 250 12.80 6.85 -21.16
C ALA A 250 13.08 5.51 -20.45
N GLY A 251 12.50 5.33 -19.27
CA GLY A 251 12.64 4.13 -18.45
C GLY A 251 14.05 3.87 -17.89
N ARG A 252 14.97 4.84 -17.89
CA ARG A 252 16.31 4.71 -17.29
C ARG A 252 16.47 5.70 -16.14
N PHE A 253 17.27 5.28 -15.15
CA PHE A 253 17.53 6.06 -13.94
C PHE A 253 19.02 6.05 -13.59
N GLU A 254 19.42 7.05 -12.81
CA GLU A 254 20.70 7.08 -12.11
C GLU A 254 20.46 7.24 -10.60
N ILE A 255 21.38 6.73 -9.80
CA ILE A 255 21.30 6.87 -8.34
C ILE A 255 21.72 8.30 -7.97
N LYS A 256 20.77 9.07 -7.41
CA LYS A 256 21.03 10.40 -6.86
C LYS A 256 21.55 10.32 -5.42
N GLN A 257 20.94 9.45 -4.61
CA GLN A 257 21.25 9.31 -3.19
C GLN A 257 20.98 7.87 -2.74
N ILE A 258 21.76 7.40 -1.80
CA ILE A 258 21.43 6.25 -0.95
C ILE A 258 21.47 6.73 0.49
N VAL A 259 20.39 6.50 1.25
CA VAL A 259 20.29 6.90 2.64
C VAL A 259 19.88 5.71 3.51
N LYS A 260 20.54 5.55 4.66
CA LYS A 260 20.29 4.45 5.60
C LYS A 260 18.99 4.66 6.36
N ALA A 261 18.04 3.72 6.24
CA ALA A 261 16.81 3.71 7.03
C ALA A 261 16.91 2.77 8.23
N ASP A 262 17.49 1.58 8.05
CA ASP A 262 17.69 0.60 9.11
C ASP A 262 19.03 0.79 9.80
N GLN A 263 19.01 1.21 11.08
CA GLN A 263 20.21 1.48 11.88
C GLN A 263 20.77 0.24 12.59
N VAL A 264 20.10 -0.91 12.50
CA VAL A 264 20.44 -2.13 13.27
C VAL A 264 20.74 -3.35 12.39
N ASP A 265 20.77 -3.13 11.07
CA ASP A 265 21.03 -4.17 10.07
C ASP A 265 20.14 -5.41 10.28
N ALA A 266 18.83 -5.16 10.29
CA ALA A 266 17.83 -6.18 10.51
C ALA A 266 17.55 -7.03 9.26
N ARG A 267 17.89 -6.52 8.06
CA ARG A 267 17.63 -7.14 6.75
C ARG A 267 16.14 -7.41 6.53
N GLY A 268 15.30 -6.44 6.90
CA GLY A 268 13.85 -6.59 6.93
C GLY A 268 13.08 -5.32 6.60
N ALA A 269 13.67 -4.36 5.88
CA ALA A 269 12.93 -3.19 5.43
C ALA A 269 11.77 -3.61 4.50
N ALA A 270 10.63 -2.90 4.57
CA ALA A 270 9.43 -3.41 3.93
C ALA A 270 8.78 -2.44 2.95
N ASP A 271 8.22 -1.36 3.42
CA ASP A 271 7.39 -0.47 2.61
C ASP A 271 7.80 0.99 2.76
N LEU A 272 7.39 1.83 1.82
CA LEU A 272 7.67 3.26 1.88
C LEU A 272 6.51 4.05 1.27
N HIS A 273 6.18 5.19 1.90
CA HIS A 273 5.13 6.10 1.45
C HIS A 273 5.50 7.55 1.74
N PHE A 274 5.18 8.44 0.79
CA PHE A 274 5.18 9.87 1.08
C PHE A 274 3.94 10.28 1.86
N SER A 275 4.09 11.34 2.65
CA SER A 275 2.94 12.12 3.09
C SER A 275 2.26 12.79 1.89
N ALA A 276 0.96 13.09 2.02
CA ALA A 276 0.16 13.68 0.92
C ALA A 276 0.69 15.04 0.46
N ASP A 277 1.38 15.79 1.35
CA ASP A 277 2.04 17.06 1.03
C ASP A 277 3.43 16.88 0.36
N GLY A 278 3.94 15.64 0.28
CA GLY A 278 5.26 15.34 -0.27
C GLY A 278 6.45 15.73 0.61
N GLU A 279 6.20 16.31 1.79
CA GLU A 279 7.25 16.86 2.68
C GLU A 279 8.04 15.78 3.43
N TYR A 280 7.43 14.59 3.64
CA TYR A 280 8.04 13.51 4.41
C TYR A 280 7.87 12.17 3.72
N LEU A 281 8.95 11.36 3.75
CA LEU A 281 8.94 9.96 3.37
C LEU A 281 9.04 9.09 4.63
N TYR A 282 8.20 8.09 4.70
CA TYR A 282 8.16 7.09 5.76
C TYR A 282 8.58 5.73 5.22
N ALA A 283 9.30 4.94 6.02
CA ALA A 283 9.74 3.59 5.66
C ALA A 283 9.54 2.63 6.83
N SER A 284 8.88 1.48 6.61
CA SER A 284 8.70 0.47 7.64
C SER A 284 9.87 -0.51 7.69
N LEU A 285 10.30 -0.84 8.92
CA LEU A 285 11.43 -1.71 9.23
C LEU A 285 10.97 -2.83 10.17
N ARG A 286 11.44 -4.06 9.91
CA ARG A 286 11.00 -5.30 10.59
C ARG A 286 12.18 -6.08 11.17
N LEU A 287 11.89 -7.09 11.97
CA LEU A 287 12.74 -8.20 12.41
C LEU A 287 13.62 -7.93 13.63
N LYS A 288 14.24 -6.78 13.80
CA LYS A 288 15.06 -6.46 14.97
C LYS A 288 14.62 -5.18 15.69
N ASN A 289 14.27 -4.18 14.93
CA ASN A 289 13.84 -2.89 15.46
C ASN A 289 12.60 -2.49 14.65
N ASP A 290 11.46 -3.07 15.03
CA ASP A 290 10.21 -2.89 14.33
C ASP A 290 9.70 -1.45 14.48
N GLY A 291 9.48 -0.76 13.35
CA GLY A 291 9.08 0.64 13.39
C GLY A 291 9.06 1.33 12.04
N ILE A 292 8.85 2.64 12.10
CA ILE A 292 8.80 3.54 10.94
C ILE A 292 9.94 4.54 11.03
N ALA A 293 10.87 4.49 10.07
CA ALA A 293 11.88 5.54 9.86
C ALA A 293 11.25 6.70 9.10
N ILE A 294 11.60 7.93 9.48
CA ILE A 294 11.00 9.17 8.99
C ILE A 294 12.08 10.02 8.35
N PHE A 295 11.85 10.48 7.13
CA PHE A 295 12.75 11.34 6.39
C PHE A 295 12.02 12.61 5.97
N LYS A 296 12.69 13.74 6.08
CA LYS A 296 12.26 14.96 5.41
C LYS A 296 12.73 14.91 3.95
N ALA A 297 11.82 15.21 3.03
CA ALA A 297 12.13 15.39 1.61
C ALA A 297 12.39 16.86 1.34
N ASP A 298 13.61 17.21 0.91
CA ASP A 298 13.94 18.57 0.51
C ASP A 298 13.40 18.87 -0.89
N GLY A 299 13.38 20.14 -1.31
CA GLY A 299 12.77 20.58 -2.57
C GLY A 299 13.38 19.96 -3.84
N ASP A 300 14.56 19.35 -3.75
CA ASP A 300 15.18 18.54 -4.80
C ASP A 300 14.96 17.03 -4.60
N ASN A 301 14.08 16.65 -3.64
CA ASN A 301 13.79 15.28 -3.20
C ASN A 301 15.01 14.51 -2.65
N THR A 302 16.00 15.21 -2.11
CA THR A 302 17.00 14.62 -1.23
C THR A 302 16.35 14.28 0.11
N LEU A 303 16.67 13.13 0.67
CA LEU A 303 16.10 12.64 1.93
C LEU A 303 17.06 12.93 3.08
N THR A 304 16.54 13.57 4.14
CA THR A 304 17.26 13.81 5.38
C THR A 304 16.54 13.09 6.52
N TYR A 305 17.26 12.28 7.31
CA TYR A 305 16.67 11.55 8.43
C TYR A 305 16.08 12.53 9.46
N ALA A 306 14.80 12.36 9.81
CA ALA A 306 14.05 13.22 10.71
C ALA A 306 13.69 12.55 12.03
N GLY A 307 13.55 11.21 12.06
CA GLY A 307 13.17 10.50 13.27
C GLY A 307 12.78 9.05 13.06
N TYR A 308 12.34 8.43 14.15
CA TYR A 308 11.92 7.04 14.18
C TYR A 308 10.75 6.84 15.15
N GLN A 309 9.77 6.02 14.78
CA GLN A 309 8.66 5.60 15.63
C GLN A 309 8.68 4.08 15.78
N THR A 310 8.89 3.58 16.98
CA THR A 310 8.72 2.14 17.28
C THR A 310 7.25 1.75 17.14
N THR A 311 7.01 0.58 16.57
CA THR A 311 5.68 -0.01 16.37
C THR A 311 5.56 -1.37 17.03
N GLY A 312 4.39 -1.98 16.93
CA GLY A 312 4.21 -3.41 17.17
C GLY A 312 4.99 -4.26 16.16
N PRO A 313 5.06 -5.60 16.41
CA PRO A 313 5.94 -6.49 15.67
C PRO A 313 5.52 -6.68 14.21
N HIS A 314 6.52 -6.71 13.33
CA HIS A 314 6.43 -6.96 11.91
C HIS A 314 5.55 -5.96 11.13
N PRO A 315 5.87 -4.65 11.13
CA PRO A 315 5.14 -3.63 10.37
C PRO A 315 5.42 -3.81 8.86
N ARG A 316 4.61 -4.68 8.19
CA ARG A 316 4.85 -5.08 6.79
C ARG A 316 4.45 -4.01 5.78
N ASN A 317 3.39 -3.26 6.08
CA ASN A 317 2.82 -2.21 5.25
C ASN A 317 2.16 -1.16 6.15
N PHE A 318 1.99 0.04 5.64
CA PHE A 318 1.33 1.13 6.33
C PHE A 318 0.71 2.11 5.32
N THR A 319 -0.19 2.97 5.76
CA THR A 319 -0.70 4.08 4.95
C THR A 319 -0.51 5.40 5.68
N VAL A 320 -0.19 6.46 4.92
CA VAL A 320 0.03 7.81 5.44
C VAL A 320 -1.11 8.71 5.01
N LEU A 321 -1.89 9.17 5.98
CA LEU A 321 -2.94 10.14 5.80
C LEU A 321 -2.46 11.53 6.24
N LYS A 322 -3.31 12.54 6.11
CA LYS A 322 -2.95 13.90 6.50
C LYS A 322 -2.51 13.99 7.96
N ASP A 323 -3.32 13.44 8.88
CA ASP A 323 -3.14 13.55 10.33
C ASP A 323 -2.81 12.21 11.01
N TRP A 324 -2.83 11.09 10.23
CA TRP A 324 -2.69 9.75 10.77
C TRP A 324 -1.74 8.88 9.95
N VAL A 325 -1.11 7.93 10.62
CA VAL A 325 -0.42 6.80 9.98
C VAL A 325 -0.99 5.53 10.59
N LEU A 326 -1.48 4.63 9.73
CA LEU A 326 -2.00 3.33 10.10
C LEU A 326 -0.98 2.28 9.72
N VAL A 327 -0.55 1.47 10.68
CA VAL A 327 0.53 0.48 10.49
C VAL A 327 0.01 -0.93 10.69
N ALA A 328 0.14 -1.77 9.68
CA ALA A 328 -0.22 -3.19 9.73
C ALA A 328 0.89 -3.99 10.45
N CYS A 329 0.69 -4.25 11.75
CA CYS A 329 1.60 -5.02 12.60
C CYS A 329 1.18 -6.51 12.58
N ARG A 330 1.74 -7.27 11.63
CA ARG A 330 1.31 -8.65 11.32
C ARG A 330 1.29 -9.56 12.54
N ASP A 331 2.36 -9.54 13.35
CA ASP A 331 2.58 -10.55 14.40
C ASP A 331 1.86 -10.22 15.71
N SER A 332 1.33 -8.99 15.85
CA SER A 332 0.39 -8.63 16.93
C SER A 332 -1.08 -8.82 16.56
N ASN A 333 -1.41 -9.13 15.28
CA ASN A 333 -2.76 -9.16 14.76
C ASN A 333 -3.50 -7.83 14.93
N GLN A 334 -2.80 -6.72 14.73
CA GLN A 334 -3.35 -5.38 14.93
C GLN A 334 -2.90 -4.40 13.86
N ILE A 335 -3.76 -3.43 13.59
CA ILE A 335 -3.37 -2.19 12.93
C ILE A 335 -3.24 -1.14 14.03
N GLU A 336 -2.08 -0.52 14.11
CA GLU A 336 -1.79 0.56 15.05
C GLU A 336 -2.00 1.92 14.41
N ILE A 337 -2.57 2.88 15.14
CA ILE A 337 -2.89 4.21 14.66
C ILE A 337 -2.02 5.24 15.37
N TYR A 338 -1.24 5.97 14.57
CA TYR A 338 -0.36 7.04 15.04
C TYR A 338 -0.89 8.40 14.56
N SER A 339 -0.84 9.42 15.40
CA SER A 339 -1.03 10.80 14.95
C SER A 339 0.25 11.30 14.29
N ARG A 340 0.09 12.04 13.20
CA ARG A 340 1.18 12.67 12.44
C ARG A 340 1.22 14.17 12.69
N ASP A 341 2.35 14.68 13.12
CA ASP A 341 2.61 16.13 13.14
C ASP A 341 3.00 16.57 11.70
N GLN A 342 2.17 17.37 11.06
CA GLN A 342 2.37 17.79 9.67
C GLN A 342 3.62 18.67 9.48
N LYS A 343 4.10 19.37 10.53
CA LYS A 343 5.25 20.27 10.45
C LYS A 343 6.59 19.57 10.61
N THR A 344 6.62 18.54 11.44
CA THR A 344 7.85 17.81 11.79
C THR A 344 7.91 16.43 11.17
N GLY A 345 6.78 15.91 10.64
CA GLY A 345 6.63 14.54 10.15
C GLY A 345 6.61 13.49 11.26
N LEU A 346 6.88 13.87 12.52
CA LEU A 346 7.00 12.92 13.62
C LEU A 346 5.66 12.26 13.95
N LEU A 347 5.74 11.01 14.38
CA LEU A 347 4.60 10.19 14.75
C LEU A 347 4.50 10.09 16.28
N LYS A 348 3.27 9.96 16.75
CA LYS A 348 2.97 9.72 18.17
C LYS A 348 1.91 8.62 18.26
N ASP A 349 2.19 7.59 19.05
CA ASP A 349 1.22 6.53 19.34
C ASP A 349 -0.02 7.10 20.02
N THR A 350 -1.19 6.80 19.46
CA THR A 350 -2.48 7.22 19.99
C THR A 350 -3.05 6.24 21.00
N GLY A 351 -2.49 5.04 21.09
CA GLY A 351 -3.05 3.90 21.82
C GLY A 351 -4.25 3.25 21.13
N LYS A 352 -4.70 3.77 19.97
CA LYS A 352 -5.81 3.17 19.21
C LYS A 352 -5.31 2.00 18.38
N ARG A 353 -6.10 0.92 18.36
CA ARG A 353 -5.79 -0.33 17.66
C ARG A 353 -7.04 -0.86 16.96
N ILE A 354 -6.83 -1.55 15.84
CA ILE A 354 -7.86 -2.31 15.14
C ILE A 354 -7.40 -3.78 15.17
N ASP A 355 -8.12 -4.64 15.86
CA ASP A 355 -7.86 -6.06 15.87
C ASP A 355 -8.26 -6.67 14.53
N THR A 356 -7.34 -7.41 13.89
CA THR A 356 -7.58 -8.07 12.61
C THR A 356 -6.51 -9.15 12.39
N PRO A 357 -6.82 -10.31 11.77
CA PRO A 357 -5.87 -11.41 11.70
C PRO A 357 -4.70 -11.08 10.75
N LYS A 358 -3.47 -11.17 11.24
CA LYS A 358 -2.22 -11.04 10.47
C LYS A 358 -2.25 -9.95 9.38
N PRO A 359 -2.53 -8.69 9.71
CA PRO A 359 -2.64 -7.63 8.70
C PRO A 359 -1.29 -7.39 8.02
N VAL A 360 -1.29 -7.28 6.69
CA VAL A 360 -0.08 -7.07 5.88
C VAL A 360 -0.25 -6.02 4.79
N PHE A 361 -1.46 -5.49 4.66
CA PHE A 361 -1.81 -4.39 3.75
C PHE A 361 -2.89 -3.52 4.36
N VAL A 362 -2.75 -2.19 4.24
CA VAL A 362 -3.73 -1.19 4.68
C VAL A 362 -3.78 -0.03 3.68
N GLN A 363 -4.98 0.36 3.28
CA GLN A 363 -5.22 1.52 2.42
C GLN A 363 -6.54 2.18 2.77
N VAL A 364 -6.57 3.52 2.89
CA VAL A 364 -7.78 4.32 3.03
C VAL A 364 -8.11 4.96 1.69
N GLN A 365 -9.40 4.93 1.31
CA GLN A 365 -9.91 5.50 0.06
C GLN A 365 -11.11 6.42 0.34
#